data_a288de676421857dd592e3c0173da0a8
#
_entry.id   a288de676421857dd592e3c0173da0a8
#
_cell.length_a   1.000
_cell.length_b   1.000
_cell.length_c   1.000
_cell.angle_alpha   90.00
_cell.angle_beta   90.00
_cell.angle_gamma   90.00
#
_symmetry.space_group_name_H-M   'P 1'
#
loop_
_entity.id
_entity.type
_entity.pdbx_description
1 polymer ?
#
loop_
_entity_poly.entity_id
_entity_poly.type
_entity_poly.pdbx_seq_one_letter_code
_entity_poly.pdbx_strand_id
1 'polypeptide(L)'
;MKKRLSMLMLLLITMAGIMCTADAQTPVPLKIRQGDAGNHPLRDQMNVPTVYIDGYTLLIEGDHPDYTLQLVDTNDDVVYSVFVPAGTTTVFLPSTYVGDFTLQLLWSDWMFYGEITL
;
A
#
# COMPACT_ATOMS: atom_id res chain seq x y z
N MET A 1 8.92 6.11 -46.74
CA MET A 1 9.85 5.50 -45.81
C MET A 1 9.80 6.10 -44.44
N LYS A 2 9.87 7.41 -44.34
CA LYS A 2 9.87 8.04 -43.01
C LYS A 2 8.57 7.83 -42.27
N LYS A 3 7.47 7.73 -42.96
CA LYS A 3 6.16 7.49 -42.34
C LYS A 3 6.08 6.12 -41.69
N ARG A 4 6.69 5.13 -42.29
CA ARG A 4 6.69 3.78 -41.73
C ARG A 4 7.49 3.72 -40.45
N LEU A 5 8.60 4.41 -40.42
CA LEU A 5 9.42 4.47 -39.24
C LEU A 5 8.70 5.12 -38.09
N SER A 6 7.97 6.20 -38.37
CA SER A 6 7.17 6.89 -37.36
C SER A 6 6.08 5.99 -36.80
N MET A 7 5.44 5.20 -37.64
CA MET A 7 4.41 4.29 -37.19
C MET A 7 4.98 3.20 -36.30
N LEU A 8 6.14 2.68 -36.64
CA LEU A 8 6.81 1.68 -35.80
C LEU A 8 7.18 2.24 -34.45
N MET A 9 7.71 3.45 -34.42
CA MET A 9 8.04 4.11 -33.17
C MET A 9 6.80 4.34 -32.30
N LEU A 10 5.73 4.74 -32.91
CA LEU A 10 4.47 4.95 -32.21
C LEU A 10 3.97 3.66 -31.59
N LEU A 11 4.05 2.57 -32.32
CA LEU A 11 3.65 1.27 -31.82
C LEU A 11 4.46 0.84 -30.62
N LEU A 12 5.76 1.05 -30.67
CA LEU A 12 6.66 0.72 -29.57
C LEU A 12 6.34 1.53 -28.31
N ILE A 13 6.05 2.80 -28.48
CA ILE A 13 5.68 3.66 -27.36
C ILE A 13 4.37 3.20 -26.74
N THR A 14 3.41 2.78 -27.55
CA THR A 14 2.14 2.28 -27.04
C THR A 14 2.34 1.03 -26.22
N MET A 15 3.19 0.12 -26.66
CA MET A 15 3.47 -1.08 -25.88
C MET A 15 4.18 -0.78 -24.58
N ALA A 16 5.11 0.14 -24.59
CA ALA A 16 5.78 0.56 -23.38
C ALA A 16 4.80 1.20 -22.40
N GLY A 17 3.82 1.96 -22.89
CA GLY A 17 2.80 2.54 -22.05
C GLY A 17 1.95 1.49 -21.36
N ILE A 18 1.59 0.43 -22.06
CA ILE A 18 0.83 -0.67 -21.48
C ILE A 18 1.63 -1.36 -20.38
N MET A 19 2.90 -1.59 -20.60
CA MET A 19 3.75 -2.21 -19.60
C MET A 19 3.91 -1.33 -18.37
N CYS A 20 4.04 -0.03 -18.55
CA CYS A 20 4.11 0.90 -17.43
C CYS A 20 2.84 0.86 -16.59
N THR A 21 1.69 0.69 -17.23
CA THR A 21 0.43 0.59 -16.52
C THR A 21 0.38 -0.68 -15.66
N ALA A 22 0.93 -1.77 -16.14
CA ALA A 22 0.99 -3.01 -15.40
C ALA A 22 1.88 -2.91 -14.15
N ASP A 23 2.86 -2.00 -14.18
CA ASP A 23 3.79 -1.82 -13.08
C ASP A 23 3.39 -0.68 -12.14
N ALA A 24 2.14 -0.21 -12.21
CA ALA A 24 1.68 0.91 -11.40
C ALA A 24 1.59 0.57 -9.91
N GLN A 25 1.45 -0.70 -9.57
CA GLN A 25 1.35 -1.13 -8.18
C GLN A 25 2.73 -1.19 -7.55
N THR A 26 2.89 -0.46 -6.46
CA THR A 26 4.15 -0.41 -5.73
C THR A 26 3.98 -1.18 -4.43
N PRO A 27 4.83 -2.15 -4.15
CA PRO A 27 4.77 -2.84 -2.87
C PRO A 27 5.13 -1.91 -1.72
N VAL A 28 4.39 -2.04 -0.63
CA VAL A 28 4.65 -1.30 0.59
C VAL A 28 5.30 -2.26 1.58
N PRO A 29 6.61 -2.16 1.82
CA PRO A 29 7.25 -3.02 2.81
C PRO A 29 6.76 -2.67 4.20
N LEU A 30 6.18 -3.65 4.88
CA LEU A 30 5.62 -3.46 6.20
C LEU A 30 6.54 -4.03 7.26
N LYS A 31 6.66 -3.31 8.36
CA LYS A 31 7.36 -3.75 9.56
C LYS A 31 6.34 -4.05 10.63
N ILE A 32 6.73 -4.89 11.56
CA ILE A 32 5.87 -5.28 12.67
C ILE A 32 6.33 -4.56 13.92
N ARG A 33 5.37 -3.98 14.64
CA ARG A 33 5.61 -3.43 15.95
C ARG A 33 4.61 -4.02 16.91
N GLN A 34 5.12 -4.53 18.04
CA GLN A 34 4.27 -5.05 19.09
C GLN A 34 3.92 -3.93 20.05
N GLY A 35 2.69 -3.95 20.54
CA GLY A 35 2.26 -3.03 21.56
C GLY A 35 2.83 -3.40 22.93
N ASP A 36 2.15 -2.98 23.98
CA ASP A 36 2.67 -3.05 25.35
C ASP A 36 2.90 -4.45 25.88
N ALA A 37 2.38 -5.45 25.25
CA ALA A 37 2.39 -6.79 25.79
C ALA A 37 3.75 -7.48 25.71
N GLY A 38 4.69 -6.96 25.05
CA GLY A 38 6.11 -7.29 25.07
C GLY A 38 6.57 -8.72 24.90
N ASN A 39 5.82 -9.70 25.28
CA ASN A 39 6.32 -11.06 25.45
C ASN A 39 5.63 -12.12 24.60
N HIS A 40 5.06 -11.75 23.49
CA HIS A 40 4.40 -12.75 22.66
C HIS A 40 5.39 -13.31 21.66
N PRO A 41 5.73 -14.60 21.75
CA PRO A 41 6.60 -15.22 20.76
C PRO A 41 5.78 -15.67 19.54
N LEU A 42 5.06 -14.74 18.94
CA LEU A 42 4.07 -15.12 17.95
C LEU A 42 4.46 -14.78 16.53
N ARG A 43 5.71 -14.49 16.28
CA ARG A 43 6.14 -14.15 14.94
C ARG A 43 5.83 -15.23 13.91
N ASP A 44 5.92 -16.48 14.34
CA ASP A 44 5.66 -17.61 13.44
C ASP A 44 4.20 -17.75 13.11
N GLN A 45 3.32 -17.19 13.93
CA GLN A 45 1.88 -17.25 13.74
C GLN A 45 1.33 -16.01 13.12
N MET A 46 2.14 -14.98 12.98
CA MET A 46 1.72 -13.69 12.50
C MET A 46 2.15 -13.52 11.06
N ASN A 47 1.17 -13.39 10.19
CA ASN A 47 1.45 -13.13 8.79
C ASN A 47 1.38 -11.63 8.54
N VAL A 48 2.50 -11.06 8.14
CA VAL A 48 2.51 -9.67 7.69
C VAL A 48 1.72 -9.59 6.40
N PRO A 49 0.72 -8.71 6.33
CA PRO A 49 -0.06 -8.59 5.11
C PRO A 49 0.81 -8.08 3.96
N THR A 50 0.49 -8.52 2.76
CA THR A 50 1.13 -7.99 1.57
C THR A 50 0.27 -6.85 1.04
N VAL A 51 0.85 -5.67 0.99
CA VAL A 51 0.15 -4.45 0.64
C VAL A 51 0.85 -3.78 -0.55
N TYR A 52 0.04 -3.33 -1.49
CA TYR A 52 0.50 -2.55 -2.63
C TYR A 52 -0.24 -1.22 -2.64
N ILE A 53 0.37 -0.22 -3.23
CA ILE A 53 -0.28 1.07 -3.42
C ILE A 53 -0.21 1.45 -4.90
N ASP A 54 -1.31 1.98 -5.40
CA ASP A 54 -1.43 2.49 -6.76
C ASP A 54 -2.17 3.82 -6.67
N GLY A 55 -1.43 4.92 -6.69
CA GLY A 55 -2.01 6.24 -6.47
C GLY A 55 -2.63 6.33 -5.08
N TYR A 56 -3.94 6.45 -5.02
CA TYR A 56 -4.70 6.50 -3.77
C TYR A 56 -5.46 5.21 -3.47
N THR A 57 -5.15 4.15 -4.20
CA THR A 57 -5.77 2.84 -3.99
C THR A 57 -4.78 1.93 -3.29
N LEU A 58 -5.20 1.38 -2.17
CA LEU A 58 -4.42 0.44 -1.40
C LEU A 58 -4.96 -0.96 -1.66
N LEU A 59 -4.08 -1.89 -1.97
CA LEU A 59 -4.44 -3.28 -2.25
C LEU A 59 -3.85 -4.15 -1.15
N ILE A 60 -4.69 -4.97 -0.54
CA ILE A 60 -4.27 -5.90 0.51
C ILE A 60 -4.51 -7.31 -0.01
N GLU A 61 -3.44 -8.09 -0.11
CA GLU A 61 -3.52 -9.45 -0.61
C GLU A 61 -3.64 -10.45 0.54
N GLY A 62 -4.39 -11.52 0.27
CA GLY A 62 -4.51 -12.63 1.19
C GLY A 62 -5.54 -12.41 2.26
N ASP A 63 -5.69 -13.41 3.09
CA ASP A 63 -6.61 -13.35 4.22
C ASP A 63 -5.99 -12.52 5.33
N HIS A 64 -6.80 -11.67 5.92
CA HIS A 64 -6.33 -10.84 7.02
C HIS A 64 -7.47 -10.62 8.01
N PRO A 65 -7.15 -10.31 9.27
CA PRO A 65 -8.18 -9.94 10.24
C PRO A 65 -8.67 -8.52 10.00
N ASP A 66 -9.56 -8.07 10.86
CA ASP A 66 -9.99 -6.69 10.86
C ASP A 66 -8.83 -5.78 11.25
N TYR A 67 -8.60 -4.73 10.47
CA TYR A 67 -7.59 -3.74 10.80
C TYR A 67 -8.24 -2.39 11.03
N THR A 68 -7.57 -1.57 11.83
CA THR A 68 -7.77 -0.13 11.79
C THR A 68 -6.61 0.45 10.99
N LEU A 69 -6.92 1.06 9.88
CA LEU A 69 -5.93 1.69 9.01
C LEU A 69 -5.78 3.15 9.41
N GLN A 70 -4.55 3.59 9.60
CA GLN A 70 -4.25 4.98 9.93
C GLN A 70 -3.18 5.52 9.01
N LEU A 71 -3.31 6.79 8.66
CA LEU A 71 -2.25 7.53 8.02
C LEU A 71 -1.68 8.50 9.05
N VAL A 72 -0.37 8.46 9.19
CA VAL A 72 0.37 9.31 10.12
C VAL A 72 1.29 10.20 9.31
N ASP A 73 1.27 11.49 9.58
CA ASP A 73 2.11 12.43 8.86
C ASP A 73 3.53 12.46 9.44
N THR A 74 4.38 13.32 8.90
CA THR A 74 5.77 13.40 9.34
C THR A 74 5.93 13.99 10.73
N ASN A 75 4.88 14.54 11.29
CA ASN A 75 4.85 15.05 12.68
C ASN A 75 4.30 14.03 13.67
N ASP A 76 4.11 12.77 13.25
CA ASP A 76 3.53 11.69 14.04
C ASP A 76 2.06 11.93 14.41
N ASP A 77 1.36 12.75 13.65
CA ASP A 77 -0.06 12.98 13.86
C ASP A 77 -0.89 12.06 12.97
N VAL A 78 -1.88 11.41 13.56
CA VAL A 78 -2.83 10.60 12.79
C VAL A 78 -3.78 11.56 12.07
N VAL A 79 -3.70 11.56 10.75
CA VAL A 79 -4.50 12.46 9.93
C VAL A 79 -5.71 11.77 9.31
N TYR A 80 -5.71 10.44 9.29
CA TYR A 80 -6.81 9.66 8.72
C TYR A 80 -6.89 8.30 9.40
N SER A 81 -8.09 7.85 9.65
CA SER A 81 -8.31 6.54 10.26
C SER A 81 -9.59 5.93 9.71
N VAL A 82 -9.51 4.66 9.35
CA VAL A 82 -10.67 3.94 8.81
C VAL A 82 -10.61 2.48 9.23
N PHE A 83 -11.77 1.89 9.45
CA PHE A 83 -11.88 0.48 9.74
C PHE A 83 -11.83 -0.33 8.44
N VAL A 84 -11.01 -1.38 8.43
CA VAL A 84 -10.83 -2.27 7.28
C VAL A 84 -11.28 -3.66 7.71
N PRO A 85 -12.47 -4.10 7.32
CA PRO A 85 -12.95 -5.43 7.69
C PRO A 85 -12.07 -6.55 7.13
N ALA A 86 -12.08 -7.67 7.82
CA ALA A 86 -11.39 -8.86 7.35
C ALA A 86 -11.81 -9.20 5.92
N GLY A 87 -10.86 -9.60 5.11
CA GLY A 87 -11.11 -9.97 3.73
C GLY A 87 -11.22 -8.81 2.75
N THR A 88 -11.08 -7.56 3.21
CA THR A 88 -11.07 -6.40 2.33
C THR A 88 -9.80 -6.42 1.47
N THR A 89 -9.95 -6.31 0.17
CA THR A 89 -8.81 -6.32 -0.75
C THR A 89 -8.43 -4.95 -1.26
N THR A 90 -9.34 -4.00 -1.20
CA THR A 90 -9.12 -2.67 -1.76
C THR A 90 -9.61 -1.61 -0.78
N VAL A 91 -8.76 -0.62 -0.54
CA VAL A 91 -9.09 0.53 0.29
C VAL A 91 -8.74 1.79 -0.48
N PHE A 92 -9.68 2.73 -0.55
CA PHE A 92 -9.46 4.00 -1.23
C PHE A 92 -9.06 5.05 -0.21
N LEU A 93 -7.92 5.69 -0.44
CA LEU A 93 -7.46 6.78 0.42
C LEU A 93 -7.95 8.11 -0.12
N PRO A 94 -8.21 9.09 0.76
CA PRO A 94 -8.63 10.41 0.29
C PRO A 94 -7.56 11.08 -0.56
N SER A 95 -7.95 11.64 -1.70
CA SER A 95 -7.02 12.27 -2.62
C SER A 95 -6.54 13.65 -2.16
N THR A 96 -7.03 14.11 -1.03
CA THR A 96 -6.60 15.38 -0.45
C THR A 96 -5.24 15.28 0.24
N TYR A 97 -4.80 14.08 0.58
CA TYR A 97 -3.51 13.89 1.24
C TYR A 97 -2.40 13.82 0.20
N VAL A 98 -1.37 14.61 0.40
CA VAL A 98 -0.21 14.68 -0.49
C VAL A 98 1.05 14.70 0.36
N GLY A 99 2.03 13.92 -0.02
CA GLY A 99 3.32 13.89 0.64
C GLY A 99 3.64 12.53 1.25
N ASP A 100 4.54 12.55 2.21
CA ASP A 100 5.01 11.33 2.85
C ASP A 100 4.19 11.04 4.10
N PHE A 101 3.74 9.79 4.20
CA PHE A 101 2.96 9.32 5.34
C PHE A 101 3.46 7.96 5.77
N THR A 102 3.19 7.64 7.02
CA THR A 102 3.34 6.28 7.51
C THR A 102 1.96 5.63 7.50
N LEU A 103 1.86 4.51 6.77
CA LEU A 103 0.67 3.70 6.79
C LEU A 103 0.75 2.75 7.98
N GLN A 104 -0.30 2.71 8.78
CA GLN A 104 -0.36 1.81 9.93
C GLN A 104 -1.60 0.95 9.84
N LEU A 105 -1.42 -0.33 10.07
CA LEU A 105 -2.51 -1.29 10.19
C LEU A 105 -2.47 -1.86 11.60
N LEU A 106 -3.50 -1.56 12.38
CA LEU A 106 -3.57 -1.96 13.78
C LEU A 106 -4.50 -3.14 13.95
N TRP A 107 -4.03 -4.15 14.65
CA TRP A 107 -4.79 -5.35 14.95
C TRP A 107 -4.39 -5.85 16.33
N SER A 108 -5.34 -5.84 17.27
CA SER A 108 -5.07 -6.25 18.64
C SER A 108 -3.89 -5.45 19.20
N ASP A 109 -2.86 -6.13 19.72
CA ASP A 109 -1.67 -5.48 20.24
C ASP A 109 -0.58 -5.27 19.19
N TRP A 110 -0.89 -5.50 17.93
CA TRP A 110 0.09 -5.46 16.86
C TRP A 110 -0.15 -4.29 15.93
N MET A 111 0.93 -3.79 15.38
CA MET A 111 0.90 -2.74 14.38
C MET A 111 1.82 -3.13 13.23
N PHE A 112 1.29 -3.12 12.03
CA PHE A 112 2.09 -3.20 10.81
C PHE A 112 2.21 -1.80 10.26
N TYR A 113 3.41 -1.37 9.89
CA TYR A 113 3.61 -0.01 9.40
C TYR A 113 4.61 0.04 8.27
N GLY A 114 4.42 0.98 7.38
CA GLY A 114 5.31 1.21 6.25
C GLY A 114 5.17 2.62 5.73
N GLU A 115 6.19 3.06 5.02
CA GLU A 115 6.21 4.41 4.45
C GLU A 115 5.55 4.41 3.09
N ILE A 116 4.72 5.41 2.86
CA ILE A 116 4.09 5.64 1.56
C ILE A 116 4.21 7.10 1.18
N THR A 117 4.10 7.37 -0.11
CA THR A 117 4.07 8.74 -0.66
C THR A 117 2.82 8.90 -1.50
N LEU A 118 2.06 9.93 -1.21
CA LEU A 118 0.79 10.22 -1.91
C LEU A 118 0.89 11.48 -2.75
#